data_56e72eef2877c3fb8663a8d528f6a657
#
_entry.id   56e72eef2877c3fb8663a8d528f6a657
#
_cell.length_a   1.000
_cell.length_b   1.000
_cell.length_c   1.000
_cell.angle_alpha   90.00
_cell.angle_beta   90.00
_cell.angle_gamma   90.00
#
_symmetry.space_group_name_H-M   'P 1'
#
loop_
_entity.id
_entity.type
_entity.pdbx_description
1 polymer ?
#
loop_
_entity_poly.entity_id
_entity_poly.type
_entity_poly.pdbx_seq_one_letter_code
_entity_poly.pdbx_strand_id
1 'polypeptide(L)'
;KTSLLSLLLAVSLFCAAHEGGNFVSSDMLASMKPGEKAALLMVHFGTTHDDTRAQTIDAVNAQARKAFPDLEFREAYTSRIIIRRLKARGVDKPTPLDALLQLRGEGYTHIIVQSTNIIDGVEMESLRHDVESVLPFFKEIRVGTPLLYSVEDAEKVAGILGRRLDASVRQGAKKKSQEHFVLVGHGTYTPGTAAYSQMDYKIGR
;
A
#
# COMPACT_ATOMS: atom_id res chain seq x y z
N LYS A 1 -6.29 50.64 7.58
CA LYS A 1 -4.94 50.11 7.30
C LYS A 1 -4.61 48.82 8.12
N THR A 2 -5.51 48.39 9.00
CA THR A 2 -5.32 47.20 9.88
C THR A 2 -5.87 45.91 9.30
N SER A 3 -6.64 45.93 8.20
CA SER A 3 -7.29 44.71 7.68
C SER A 3 -6.38 43.85 6.78
N LEU A 4 -5.37 44.46 6.13
CA LEU A 4 -4.49 43.73 5.21
C LEU A 4 -3.44 42.89 5.96
N LEU A 5 -2.96 43.39 7.11
CA LEU A 5 -1.99 42.69 7.95
C LEU A 5 -2.62 41.48 8.64
N SER A 6 -3.88 41.61 9.05
CA SER A 6 -4.65 40.49 9.66
C SER A 6 -4.96 39.37 8.65
N LEU A 7 -5.17 39.72 7.36
CA LEU A 7 -5.40 38.76 6.31
C LEU A 7 -4.11 38.00 5.94
N LEU A 8 -2.97 38.68 5.92
CA LEU A 8 -1.67 38.07 5.69
C LEU A 8 -1.27 37.13 6.83
N LEU A 9 -1.60 37.46 8.09
CA LEU A 9 -1.33 36.60 9.25
C LEU A 9 -2.26 35.35 9.22
N ALA A 10 -3.50 35.49 8.78
CA ALA A 10 -4.41 34.37 8.65
C ALA A 10 -3.99 33.39 7.52
N VAL A 11 -3.45 33.90 6.41
CA VAL A 11 -2.92 33.08 5.31
C VAL A 11 -1.64 32.35 5.74
N SER A 12 -0.78 32.97 6.54
CA SER A 12 0.43 32.28 7.06
C SER A 12 0.12 31.19 8.09
N LEU A 13 -0.94 31.35 8.87
CA LEU A 13 -1.40 30.31 9.79
C LEU A 13 -2.03 29.11 9.07
N PHE A 14 -2.64 29.32 7.89
CA PHE A 14 -3.15 28.23 7.05
C PHE A 14 -2.04 27.47 6.30
N CYS A 15 -0.91 28.10 5.98
CA CYS A 15 0.25 27.41 5.39
C CYS A 15 1.00 26.54 6.39
N ALA A 16 1.02 26.88 7.67
CA ALA A 16 1.67 26.07 8.70
C ALA A 16 0.95 24.74 9.02
N ALA A 17 -0.32 24.62 8.59
CA ALA A 17 -1.10 23.38 8.74
C ALA A 17 -0.76 22.30 7.68
N HIS A 18 0.15 22.57 6.74
CA HIS A 18 0.55 21.62 5.68
C HIS A 18 1.96 21.04 5.85
N GLU A 19 2.64 21.28 6.97
CA GLU A 19 3.93 20.66 7.27
C GLU A 19 3.82 19.23 7.85
N GLY A 20 2.63 18.78 8.20
CA GLY A 20 2.35 17.36 8.42
C GLY A 20 2.01 16.72 7.08
N GLY A 21 2.87 15.81 6.59
CA GLY A 21 2.57 15.02 5.39
C GLY A 21 1.15 14.47 5.41
N ASN A 22 0.63 13.98 4.29
CA ASN A 22 -0.73 13.46 4.11
C ASN A 22 -1.11 12.29 5.06
N PHE A 23 -0.22 11.97 6.00
CA PHE A 23 -0.39 10.93 7.01
C PHE A 23 -0.46 11.54 8.40
N VAL A 24 -1.60 11.40 9.02
CA VAL A 24 -1.72 11.59 10.46
C VAL A 24 -1.19 10.33 11.13
N SER A 25 -0.18 10.47 11.98
CA SER A 25 0.28 9.35 12.81
C SER A 25 -0.90 8.82 13.62
N SER A 26 -1.17 7.53 13.52
CA SER A 26 -2.27 6.91 14.27
C SER A 26 -1.74 6.41 15.61
N ASP A 27 -2.42 6.78 16.68
CA ASP A 27 -2.23 6.26 18.02
C ASP A 27 -3.17 5.08 18.34
N MET A 28 -3.80 4.51 17.31
CA MET A 28 -4.81 3.45 17.43
C MET A 28 -4.38 2.34 18.40
N LEU A 29 -3.15 1.83 18.27
CA LEU A 29 -2.64 0.77 19.14
C LEU A 29 -2.40 1.25 20.59
N ALA A 30 -1.96 2.49 20.75
CA ALA A 30 -1.70 3.07 22.08
C ALA A 30 -3.00 3.41 22.83
N SER A 31 -4.09 3.65 22.10
CA SER A 31 -5.41 3.97 22.67
C SER A 31 -6.26 2.75 23.01
N MET A 32 -5.79 1.53 22.69
CA MET A 32 -6.52 0.29 22.97
C MET A 32 -6.71 0.04 24.46
N LYS A 33 -7.89 -0.47 24.80
CA LYS A 33 -8.25 -0.83 26.19
C LYS A 33 -7.93 -2.30 26.47
N PRO A 34 -7.75 -2.67 27.74
CA PRO A 34 -7.62 -4.08 28.12
C PRO A 34 -8.76 -4.95 27.55
N GLY A 35 -8.39 -6.08 26.94
CA GLY A 35 -9.33 -6.99 26.29
C GLY A 35 -9.64 -6.67 24.82
N GLU A 36 -9.20 -5.55 24.31
CA GLU A 36 -9.27 -5.26 22.86
C GLU A 36 -8.14 -5.96 22.11
N LYS A 37 -8.43 -6.38 20.88
CA LYS A 37 -7.50 -7.13 20.04
C LYS A 37 -7.25 -6.39 18.73
N ALA A 38 -5.99 -6.34 18.31
CA ALA A 38 -5.60 -5.78 17.03
C ALA A 38 -5.05 -6.85 16.09
N ALA A 39 -5.25 -6.64 14.78
CA ALA A 39 -4.68 -7.48 13.73
C ALA A 39 -4.15 -6.64 12.57
N LEU A 40 -3.11 -7.17 11.90
CA LEU A 40 -2.60 -6.69 10.64
C LEU A 40 -3.12 -7.59 9.51
N LEU A 41 -3.91 -7.02 8.61
CA LEU A 41 -4.40 -7.66 7.40
C LEU A 41 -3.60 -7.16 6.20
N MET A 42 -2.72 -8.00 5.67
CA MET A 42 -2.03 -7.74 4.42
C MET A 42 -2.91 -8.14 3.23
N VAL A 43 -3.09 -7.24 2.29
CA VAL A 43 -3.95 -7.44 1.11
C VAL A 43 -3.12 -7.40 -0.16
N HIS A 44 -3.20 -8.47 -0.95
CA HIS A 44 -2.46 -8.65 -2.18
C HIS A 44 -3.42 -8.87 -3.36
N PHE A 45 -3.00 -8.51 -4.56
CA PHE A 45 -3.71 -8.96 -5.76
C PHE A 45 -3.72 -10.50 -5.86
N GLY A 46 -2.59 -11.10 -5.49
CA GLY A 46 -2.37 -12.54 -5.51
C GLY A 46 -1.65 -13.03 -6.76
N THR A 47 -1.21 -14.27 -6.73
CA THR A 47 -0.62 -14.99 -7.86
C THR A 47 -0.89 -16.49 -7.74
N THR A 48 -0.96 -17.19 -8.89
CA THR A 48 -1.04 -18.65 -8.95
C THR A 48 0.33 -19.32 -9.12
N HIS A 49 1.40 -18.53 -9.26
CA HIS A 49 2.77 -19.00 -9.42
C HIS A 49 3.47 -19.06 -8.07
N ASP A 50 3.81 -20.26 -7.62
CA ASP A 50 4.35 -20.48 -6.27
C ASP A 50 5.73 -19.87 -6.08
N ASP A 51 6.61 -19.94 -7.09
CA ASP A 51 7.93 -19.32 -7.10
C ASP A 51 7.84 -17.78 -7.03
N THR A 52 6.95 -17.17 -7.81
CA THR A 52 6.69 -15.74 -7.76
C THR A 52 6.13 -15.33 -6.41
N ARG A 53 5.18 -16.09 -5.86
CA ARG A 53 4.61 -15.82 -4.54
C ARG A 53 5.70 -15.81 -3.48
N ALA A 54 6.57 -16.84 -3.47
CA ALA A 54 7.64 -16.96 -2.49
C ALA A 54 8.60 -15.76 -2.52
N GLN A 55 8.95 -15.28 -3.71
CA GLN A 55 9.88 -14.16 -3.89
C GLN A 55 9.26 -12.78 -3.66
N THR A 56 7.95 -12.66 -3.67
CA THR A 56 7.24 -11.37 -3.58
C THR A 56 6.32 -11.34 -2.36
N ILE A 57 5.15 -11.93 -2.44
CA ILE A 57 4.11 -11.87 -1.40
C ILE A 57 4.62 -12.43 -0.09
N ASP A 58 5.17 -13.65 -0.10
CA ASP A 58 5.64 -14.31 1.12
C ASP A 58 6.81 -13.55 1.75
N ALA A 59 7.70 -12.97 0.92
CA ALA A 59 8.81 -12.15 1.40
C ALA A 59 8.33 -10.85 2.06
N VAL A 60 7.35 -10.17 1.48
CA VAL A 60 6.73 -8.96 2.08
C VAL A 60 6.01 -9.32 3.37
N ASN A 61 5.25 -10.41 3.38
CA ASN A 61 4.55 -10.89 4.57
C ASN A 61 5.51 -11.25 5.71
N ALA A 62 6.64 -11.87 5.39
CA ALA A 62 7.67 -12.18 6.39
C ALA A 62 8.25 -10.90 7.02
N GLN A 63 8.46 -9.86 6.23
CA GLN A 63 8.92 -8.56 6.73
C GLN A 63 7.86 -7.88 7.60
N ALA A 64 6.60 -7.90 7.19
CA ALA A 64 5.50 -7.35 7.97
C ALA A 64 5.35 -8.04 9.34
N ARG A 65 5.39 -9.37 9.37
CA ARG A 65 5.38 -10.15 10.63
C ARG A 65 6.56 -9.79 11.54
N LYS A 66 7.74 -9.60 10.97
CA LYS A 66 8.94 -9.21 11.73
C LYS A 66 8.84 -7.79 12.28
N ALA A 67 8.23 -6.88 11.53
CA ALA A 67 8.06 -5.49 11.95
C ALA A 67 6.97 -5.33 13.02
N PHE A 68 5.96 -6.19 13.02
CA PHE A 68 4.80 -6.14 13.93
C PHE A 68 4.58 -7.49 14.61
N PRO A 69 5.52 -7.97 15.44
CA PRO A 69 5.48 -9.32 16.01
C PRO A 69 4.31 -9.54 16.99
N ASP A 70 3.81 -8.46 17.59
CA ASP A 70 2.76 -8.50 18.60
C ASP A 70 1.34 -8.44 17.99
N LEU A 71 1.22 -8.23 16.67
CA LEU A 71 -0.05 -8.20 15.98
C LEU A 71 -0.39 -9.58 15.40
N GLU A 72 -1.65 -9.97 15.55
CA GLU A 72 -2.19 -11.07 14.76
C GLU A 72 -2.07 -10.74 13.28
N PHE A 73 -1.53 -11.65 12.51
CA PHE A 73 -1.29 -11.47 11.09
C PHE A 73 -2.27 -12.28 10.25
N ARG A 74 -2.92 -11.62 9.31
CA ARG A 74 -3.76 -12.25 8.27
C ARG A 74 -3.35 -11.77 6.89
N GLU A 75 -3.66 -12.56 5.88
CA GLU A 75 -3.55 -12.14 4.48
C GLU A 75 -4.84 -12.40 3.73
N ALA A 76 -5.10 -11.59 2.72
CA ALA A 76 -6.22 -11.73 1.80
C ALA A 76 -5.80 -11.40 0.37
N TYR A 77 -6.53 -11.96 -0.60
CA TYR A 77 -6.32 -11.71 -2.02
C TYR A 77 -7.53 -11.00 -2.64
N THR A 78 -7.27 -10.03 -3.52
CA THR A 78 -8.35 -9.29 -4.20
C THR A 78 -8.82 -9.98 -5.49
N SER A 79 -7.92 -10.68 -6.20
CA SER A 79 -8.27 -11.33 -7.47
C SER A 79 -9.08 -12.61 -7.27
N ARG A 80 -10.39 -12.52 -7.49
CA ARG A 80 -11.29 -13.68 -7.42
C ARG A 80 -10.91 -14.82 -8.38
N ILE A 81 -10.30 -14.47 -9.52
CA ILE A 81 -9.81 -15.47 -10.48
C ILE A 81 -8.67 -16.27 -9.88
N ILE A 82 -7.72 -15.59 -9.23
CA ILE A 82 -6.58 -16.23 -8.56
C ILE A 82 -7.07 -17.07 -7.39
N ILE A 83 -7.92 -16.54 -6.53
CA ILE A 83 -8.53 -17.27 -5.40
C ILE A 83 -9.17 -18.57 -5.89
N ARG A 84 -10.01 -18.50 -6.91
CA ARG A 84 -10.67 -19.68 -7.48
C ARG A 84 -9.68 -20.71 -8.01
N ARG A 85 -8.62 -20.27 -8.71
CA ARG A 85 -7.59 -21.18 -9.26
C ARG A 85 -6.76 -21.82 -8.15
N LEU A 86 -6.44 -21.09 -7.10
CA LEU A 86 -5.74 -21.62 -5.94
C LEU A 86 -6.61 -22.60 -5.17
N LYS A 87 -7.88 -22.31 -4.99
CA LYS A 87 -8.84 -23.22 -4.34
C LYS A 87 -8.98 -24.55 -5.08
N ALA A 88 -8.97 -24.54 -6.41
CA ALA A 88 -8.95 -25.75 -7.22
C ALA A 88 -7.67 -26.60 -7.02
N ARG A 89 -6.59 -26.01 -6.48
CA ARG A 89 -5.33 -26.68 -6.11
C ARG A 89 -5.25 -27.00 -4.61
N GLY A 90 -6.34 -26.84 -3.86
CA GLY A 90 -6.38 -27.07 -2.43
C GLY A 90 -5.78 -25.96 -1.56
N VAL A 91 -5.50 -24.77 -2.15
CA VAL A 91 -4.99 -23.60 -1.42
C VAL A 91 -6.12 -22.60 -1.25
N ASP A 92 -6.58 -22.43 -0.02
CA ASP A 92 -7.64 -21.48 0.29
C ASP A 92 -7.05 -20.11 0.66
N LYS A 93 -7.61 -19.06 0.04
CA LYS A 93 -7.25 -17.66 0.31
C LYS A 93 -8.54 -16.85 0.42
N PRO A 94 -8.74 -16.11 1.52
CA PRO A 94 -9.93 -15.28 1.69
C PRO A 94 -9.87 -14.03 0.80
N THR A 95 -11.04 -13.47 0.49
CA THR A 95 -11.15 -12.08 0.05
C THR A 95 -10.91 -11.13 1.22
N PRO A 96 -10.64 -9.81 0.98
CA PRO A 96 -10.51 -8.84 2.08
C PRO A 96 -11.75 -8.82 2.98
N LEU A 97 -12.93 -8.85 2.40
CA LEU A 97 -14.18 -8.88 3.15
C LEU A 97 -14.31 -10.14 4.02
N ASP A 98 -14.02 -11.32 3.46
CA ASP A 98 -14.08 -12.58 4.21
C ASP A 98 -13.08 -12.58 5.38
N ALA A 99 -11.86 -12.08 5.16
CA ALA A 99 -10.83 -11.99 6.20
C ALA A 99 -11.25 -11.03 7.33
N LEU A 100 -11.85 -9.89 6.99
CA LEU A 100 -12.36 -8.93 7.97
C LEU A 100 -13.50 -9.56 8.80
N LEU A 101 -14.44 -10.23 8.16
CA LEU A 101 -15.55 -10.90 8.85
C LEU A 101 -15.04 -12.04 9.76
N GLN A 102 -14.04 -12.80 9.34
CA GLN A 102 -13.38 -13.82 10.17
C GLN A 102 -12.72 -13.18 11.40
N LEU A 103 -11.92 -12.12 11.21
CA LEU A 103 -11.30 -11.39 12.31
C LEU A 103 -12.34 -10.85 13.29
N ARG A 104 -13.47 -10.34 12.80
CA ARG A 104 -14.56 -9.90 13.65
C ARG A 104 -15.15 -11.03 14.45
N GLY A 105 -15.39 -12.19 13.84
CA GLY A 105 -15.89 -13.40 14.51
C GLY A 105 -14.95 -13.91 15.60
N GLU A 106 -13.64 -13.72 15.45
CA GLU A 106 -12.60 -14.06 16.41
C GLU A 106 -12.41 -13.00 17.52
N GLY A 107 -13.18 -11.89 17.48
CA GLY A 107 -13.21 -10.85 18.50
C GLY A 107 -12.16 -9.75 18.32
N TYR A 108 -11.55 -9.62 17.14
CA TYR A 108 -10.68 -8.49 16.84
C TYR A 108 -11.51 -7.21 16.68
N THR A 109 -11.01 -6.12 17.28
CA THR A 109 -11.71 -4.84 17.37
C THR A 109 -11.01 -3.73 16.61
N HIS A 110 -9.70 -3.87 16.39
CA HIS A 110 -8.85 -2.91 15.70
C HIS A 110 -8.11 -3.60 14.56
N ILE A 111 -8.21 -3.05 13.37
CA ILE A 111 -7.59 -3.65 12.18
C ILE A 111 -6.73 -2.63 11.46
N ILE A 112 -5.50 -3.01 11.17
CA ILE A 112 -4.62 -2.32 10.22
C ILE A 112 -4.70 -3.11 8.91
N VAL A 113 -5.20 -2.48 7.87
CA VAL A 113 -5.26 -3.05 6.51
C VAL A 113 -4.16 -2.44 5.68
N GLN A 114 -3.22 -3.24 5.20
CA GLN A 114 -2.16 -2.78 4.31
C GLN A 114 -2.22 -3.50 2.97
N SER A 115 -2.46 -2.73 1.92
CA SER A 115 -2.39 -3.24 0.54
C SER A 115 -0.95 -3.21 0.01
N THR A 116 -0.64 -4.16 -0.89
CA THR A 116 0.60 -4.15 -1.69
C THR A 116 0.38 -3.61 -3.11
N ASN A 117 -0.72 -2.94 -3.37
CA ASN A 117 -0.97 -2.28 -4.64
C ASN A 117 0.06 -1.18 -4.89
N ILE A 118 0.49 -1.06 -6.14
CA ILE A 118 1.49 -0.06 -6.55
C ILE A 118 0.86 1.34 -6.67
N ILE A 119 -0.36 1.41 -7.19
CA ILE A 119 -1.07 2.67 -7.48
C ILE A 119 -2.44 2.68 -6.83
N ASP A 120 -3.04 3.85 -6.71
CA ASP A 120 -4.42 4.04 -6.28
C ASP A 120 -5.38 3.76 -7.44
N GLY A 121 -5.55 2.47 -7.73
CA GLY A 121 -6.38 1.95 -8.80
C GLY A 121 -7.66 1.32 -8.31
N VAL A 122 -8.35 0.61 -9.21
CA VAL A 122 -9.65 -0.04 -8.96
C VAL A 122 -9.61 -1.04 -7.80
N GLU A 123 -8.47 -1.70 -7.59
CA GLU A 123 -8.31 -2.65 -6.49
C GLU A 123 -8.30 -1.93 -5.13
N MET A 124 -7.73 -0.70 -5.07
CA MET A 124 -7.76 0.12 -3.85
C MET A 124 -9.17 0.67 -3.59
N GLU A 125 -9.89 1.06 -4.63
CA GLU A 125 -11.30 1.48 -4.52
C GLU A 125 -12.17 0.33 -4.00
N SER A 126 -12.02 -0.87 -4.57
CA SER A 126 -12.73 -2.07 -4.13
C SER A 126 -12.40 -2.43 -2.68
N LEU A 127 -11.11 -2.36 -2.29
CA LEU A 127 -10.69 -2.62 -0.91
C LEU A 127 -11.30 -1.62 0.08
N ARG A 128 -11.32 -0.32 -0.27
CA ARG A 128 -11.97 0.70 0.56
C ARG A 128 -13.46 0.42 0.73
N HIS A 129 -14.15 0.03 -0.34
CA HIS A 129 -15.56 -0.34 -0.29
C HIS A 129 -15.81 -1.57 0.62
N ASP A 130 -14.96 -2.62 0.51
CA ASP A 130 -15.04 -3.78 1.41
C ASP A 130 -14.88 -3.35 2.88
N VAL A 131 -13.90 -2.49 3.18
CA VAL A 131 -13.66 -1.97 4.53
C VAL A 131 -14.86 -1.14 5.02
N GLU A 132 -15.36 -0.21 4.22
CA GLU A 132 -16.50 0.65 4.55
C GLU A 132 -17.73 -0.17 4.92
N SER A 133 -17.97 -1.28 4.23
CA SER A 133 -19.12 -2.15 4.47
C SER A 133 -19.11 -2.80 5.86
N VAL A 134 -17.94 -2.94 6.48
CA VAL A 134 -17.77 -3.59 7.79
C VAL A 134 -17.32 -2.64 8.90
N LEU A 135 -17.05 -1.37 8.62
CA LEU A 135 -16.62 -0.38 9.60
C LEU A 135 -17.48 -0.39 10.87
N PRO A 136 -18.83 -0.47 10.81
CA PRO A 136 -19.66 -0.45 12.02
C PRO A 136 -19.44 -1.64 12.96
N PHE A 137 -18.80 -2.71 12.49
CA PHE A 137 -18.56 -3.90 13.31
C PHE A 137 -17.24 -3.83 14.10
N PHE A 138 -16.38 -2.86 13.82
CA PHE A 138 -15.09 -2.68 14.47
C PHE A 138 -15.08 -1.37 15.28
N LYS A 139 -14.15 -1.26 16.21
CA LYS A 139 -13.90 0.00 16.90
C LYS A 139 -13.09 0.95 16.02
N GLU A 140 -12.11 0.41 15.32
CA GLU A 140 -11.29 1.16 14.39
C GLU A 140 -10.71 0.26 13.29
N ILE A 141 -10.74 0.74 12.05
CA ILE A 141 -10.00 0.17 10.93
C ILE A 141 -9.19 1.29 10.29
N ARG A 142 -7.89 1.06 10.11
CA ARG A 142 -7.00 1.94 9.37
C ARG A 142 -6.56 1.26 8.08
N VAL A 143 -6.63 1.98 6.98
CA VAL A 143 -6.22 1.49 5.66
C VAL A 143 -4.99 2.25 5.22
N GLY A 144 -3.91 1.52 4.99
CA GLY A 144 -2.68 2.07 4.43
C GLY A 144 -2.83 2.43 2.95
N THR A 145 -1.95 3.31 2.48
CA THR A 145 -1.95 3.78 1.10
C THR A 145 -1.23 2.79 0.17
N PRO A 146 -1.45 2.86 -1.14
CA PRO A 146 -0.64 2.15 -2.13
C PRO A 146 0.80 2.70 -2.15
N LEU A 147 1.71 1.97 -2.82
CA LEU A 147 3.14 2.30 -2.84
C LEU A 147 3.45 3.67 -3.44
N LEU A 148 2.81 4.03 -4.55
CA LEU A 148 3.00 5.31 -5.25
C LEU A 148 1.86 6.28 -4.91
N TYR A 149 1.75 6.65 -3.64
CA TYR A 149 0.70 7.55 -3.18
C TYR A 149 1.18 8.99 -3.06
N SER A 150 2.33 9.21 -2.44
CA SER A 150 2.90 10.54 -2.24
C SER A 150 4.03 10.84 -3.22
N VAL A 151 4.43 12.12 -3.30
CA VAL A 151 5.59 12.55 -4.08
C VAL A 151 6.87 11.92 -3.53
N GLU A 152 6.98 11.85 -2.20
CA GLU A 152 8.12 11.26 -1.48
C GLU A 152 8.22 9.76 -1.76
N ASP A 153 7.10 9.04 -1.82
CA ASP A 153 7.10 7.61 -2.16
C ASP A 153 7.59 7.40 -3.59
N ALA A 154 7.09 8.20 -4.54
CA ALA A 154 7.56 8.15 -5.92
C ALA A 154 9.06 8.47 -6.04
N GLU A 155 9.60 9.40 -5.23
CA GLU A 155 11.04 9.70 -5.18
C GLU A 155 11.85 8.53 -4.65
N LYS A 156 11.42 7.92 -3.55
CA LYS A 156 12.07 6.74 -2.97
C LYS A 156 12.10 5.57 -3.97
N VAL A 157 10.96 5.29 -4.62
CA VAL A 157 10.85 4.20 -5.61
C VAL A 157 11.71 4.50 -6.84
N ALA A 158 11.68 5.72 -7.38
CA ALA A 158 12.53 6.13 -8.50
C ALA A 158 14.01 5.97 -8.16
N GLY A 159 14.43 6.37 -6.95
CA GLY A 159 15.80 6.19 -6.48
C GLY A 159 16.21 4.71 -6.35
N ILE A 160 15.31 3.83 -5.94
CA ILE A 160 15.57 2.38 -5.87
C ILE A 160 15.74 1.81 -7.28
N LEU A 161 14.84 2.15 -8.20
CA LEU A 161 14.90 1.70 -9.58
C LEU A 161 16.13 2.22 -10.28
N GLY A 162 16.46 3.51 -10.16
CA GLY A 162 17.67 4.11 -10.74
C GLY A 162 18.94 3.36 -10.32
N ARG A 163 19.12 3.11 -9.02
CA ARG A 163 20.28 2.33 -8.54
C ARG A 163 20.33 0.91 -9.11
N ARG A 164 19.20 0.26 -9.31
CA ARG A 164 19.14 -1.08 -9.89
C ARG A 164 19.48 -1.07 -11.39
N LEU A 165 18.96 -0.07 -12.12
CA LEU A 165 19.26 0.13 -13.53
C LEU A 165 20.76 0.40 -13.74
N ASP A 166 21.34 1.31 -12.95
CA ASP A 166 22.79 1.61 -12.98
C ASP A 166 23.65 0.38 -12.69
N ALA A 167 23.25 -0.44 -11.73
CA ALA A 167 23.96 -1.68 -11.41
C ALA A 167 23.90 -2.68 -12.57
N SER A 168 22.77 -2.80 -13.26
CA SER A 168 22.60 -3.68 -14.42
C SER A 168 23.49 -3.26 -15.58
N VAL A 169 23.55 -1.94 -15.86
CA VAL A 169 24.44 -1.37 -16.90
C VAL A 169 25.90 -1.69 -16.60
N ARG A 170 26.35 -1.50 -15.36
CA ARG A 170 27.74 -1.78 -14.97
C ARG A 170 28.12 -3.24 -15.07
N GLN A 171 27.20 -4.16 -14.82
CA GLN A 171 27.43 -5.60 -14.96
C GLN A 171 27.44 -6.08 -16.41
N GLY A 172 26.65 -5.44 -17.28
CA GLY A 172 26.54 -5.75 -18.71
C GLY A 172 27.61 -5.12 -19.61
N ALA A 173 28.36 -4.13 -19.10
CA ALA A 173 29.23 -3.24 -19.89
C ALA A 173 30.50 -3.92 -20.42
N LYS A 174 30.34 -4.91 -21.33
CA LYS A 174 31.46 -5.38 -22.19
C LYS A 174 31.57 -4.64 -23.53
N LYS A 175 30.64 -3.78 -23.91
CA LYS A 175 30.68 -2.92 -25.10
C LYS A 175 29.89 -1.64 -24.89
N LYS A 176 30.31 -0.52 -25.52
CA LYS A 176 29.58 0.75 -25.65
C LYS A 176 28.29 0.58 -26.48
N SER A 177 27.33 -0.19 -26.00
CA SER A 177 25.98 -0.20 -26.56
C SER A 177 25.13 0.77 -25.75
N GLN A 178 24.33 1.58 -26.42
CA GLN A 178 23.27 2.33 -25.75
C GLN A 178 22.26 1.30 -25.23
N GLU A 179 22.19 1.13 -23.91
CA GLU A 179 21.20 0.30 -23.29
C GLU A 179 19.96 1.16 -23.01
N HIS A 180 18.80 0.65 -23.35
CA HIS A 180 17.52 1.30 -23.11
C HIS A 180 16.71 0.45 -22.13
N PHE A 181 16.16 1.08 -21.10
CA PHE A 181 15.25 0.43 -20.17
C PHE A 181 13.82 0.83 -20.51
N VAL A 182 12.96 -0.16 -20.62
CA VAL A 182 11.52 0.03 -20.83
C VAL A 182 10.79 -0.37 -19.57
N LEU A 183 10.14 0.59 -18.92
CA LEU A 183 9.28 0.35 -17.78
C LEU A 183 7.85 0.16 -18.27
N VAL A 184 7.24 -0.96 -17.89
CA VAL A 184 5.86 -1.30 -18.27
C VAL A 184 4.97 -1.25 -17.04
N GLY A 185 3.97 -0.37 -17.06
CA GLY A 185 2.91 -0.31 -16.06
C GLY A 185 1.67 -1.07 -16.52
N HIS A 186 0.91 -1.61 -15.56
CA HIS A 186 -0.37 -2.28 -15.85
C HIS A 186 -1.42 -1.30 -16.41
N GLY A 187 -1.39 -0.06 -15.95
CA GLY A 187 -2.40 0.95 -16.24
C GLY A 187 -3.63 0.83 -15.35
N THR A 188 -4.39 1.90 -15.31
CA THR A 188 -5.72 1.97 -14.67
C THR A 188 -6.52 3.09 -15.32
N TYR A 189 -7.84 3.01 -15.27
CA TYR A 189 -8.72 4.11 -15.71
C TYR A 189 -9.06 5.10 -14.59
N THR A 190 -8.56 4.88 -13.36
CA THR A 190 -8.69 5.83 -12.26
C THR A 190 -7.68 6.98 -12.38
N PRO A 191 -7.85 8.09 -11.65
CA PRO A 191 -6.85 9.16 -11.57
C PRO A 191 -5.46 8.67 -11.12
N GLY A 192 -5.36 7.53 -10.44
CA GLY A 192 -4.11 6.87 -10.06
C GLY A 192 -3.16 6.55 -11.23
N THR A 193 -3.68 6.60 -12.48
CA THR A 193 -2.84 6.48 -13.70
C THR A 193 -1.76 7.56 -13.78
N ALA A 194 -1.94 8.73 -13.14
CA ALA A 194 -0.96 9.81 -13.10
C ALA A 194 0.37 9.40 -12.44
N ALA A 195 0.37 8.38 -11.58
CA ALA A 195 1.57 7.85 -10.95
C ALA A 195 2.59 7.34 -11.98
N TYR A 196 2.15 6.81 -13.11
CA TYR A 196 3.04 6.34 -14.18
C TYR A 196 3.79 7.52 -14.84
N SER A 197 3.10 8.60 -15.16
CA SER A 197 3.74 9.81 -15.71
C SER A 197 4.70 10.44 -14.70
N GLN A 198 4.36 10.44 -13.43
CA GLN A 198 5.23 10.90 -12.36
C GLN A 198 6.51 10.06 -12.27
N MET A 199 6.40 8.74 -12.35
CA MET A 199 7.55 7.83 -12.34
C MET A 199 8.43 8.00 -13.57
N ASP A 200 7.83 8.11 -14.77
CA ASP A 200 8.56 8.37 -16.02
C ASP A 200 9.39 9.65 -15.91
N TYR A 201 8.78 10.75 -15.46
CA TYR A 201 9.48 12.01 -15.22
C TYR A 201 10.64 11.92 -14.21
N LYS A 202 10.47 11.15 -13.13
CA LYS A 202 11.47 11.03 -12.06
C LYS A 202 12.64 10.09 -12.44
N ILE A 203 12.39 9.08 -13.26
CA ILE A 203 13.41 8.11 -13.69
C ILE A 203 14.16 8.62 -14.93
N GLY A 204 13.50 9.37 -15.80
CA GLY A 204 14.09 9.93 -17.04
C GLY A 204 15.04 11.10 -16.83
N ARG A 205 15.28 11.53 -15.58
CA ARG A 205 16.25 12.57 -15.20
C ARG A 205 17.48 11.97 -14.55
#